data_1b0db29c039b2818d8a3e3cda1a7057e
#
_entry.id   1b0db29c039b2818d8a3e3cda1a7057e
#
_cell.length_a   1.000
_cell.length_b   1.000
_cell.length_c   1.000
_cell.angle_alpha   90.00
_cell.angle_beta   90.00
_cell.angle_gamma   90.00
#
_symmetry.space_group_name_H-M   'P 1'
#
loop_
_entity.id
_entity.type
_entity.pdbx_description
1 polymer ?
#
loop_
_entity_poly.entity_id
_entity_poly.type
_entity_poly.pdbx_seq_one_letter_code
_entity_poly.pdbx_strand_id
1 'polypeptide(L)'
;MTNNQNFARSSVWERLEPLLPSVERPSRYIGGEYGTYTPADYVAGLCYPGTYEVGQANQAIQILYSAANEVDGISAERVYLPWIDMADLLRKEGIDLFTLESFTPLKELDLLGITLPYELSFTSILEVLDLAQFPHLASERGEDFPLVVGGGPSVYNPEPIADFFDAFLIGEGEEQFVEFAQTHKALKAQGLTKREMLQELVKIQGVYVPAFYDVSYKEDGTIDAISPCCGAPDVVYKRIVNDLNKVAPVTCPVVPYMDVVHNRLTVEILRGCTRGCRFCQAGMTYRPVRERTSDEIVKTALDGLRKTGYDEVSLTSLSSADHSQLEDILRRLTRQLEGSGISVSLPSLRVDAFSIDMARLISGGGRKTGLTFAPEAGSQRLRDVINKNVTEEQLLATVEEAFKAGWHRVKLYFMIGLPTETDEDIAAIGQLVRRVLDVARENVAPRLRGNLAIGVSVSTLVPKSHTPFQWEAQSTDEEIKRKQQVLRDSMPRKGVSLSWHDSDVSFLEGVIARGDRRLSAILEHAWQNGSRYDAWSEQFVLQRWLDAFEACDFDPACVANRKRPYDEKLPWSHISTGVSESYLKAEARKAYEEALTPDCSFDLCTGCGMCQQLDCDIILGGEKRA
;
A
#
# COMPACT_ATOMS: atom_id res chain seq x y z
N MET A 1 -30.74 -15.13 16.43
CA MET A 1 -31.19 -16.30 15.66
C MET A 1 -29.97 -17.11 15.32
N THR A 2 -29.94 -18.30 15.81
CA THR A 2 -28.81 -19.20 15.93
C THR A 2 -28.35 -19.71 14.56
N ASN A 3 -27.29 -19.13 13.99
CA ASN A 3 -26.52 -19.80 12.96
C ASN A 3 -25.40 -20.60 13.63
N ASN A 4 -25.80 -21.69 14.33
CA ASN A 4 -24.90 -22.81 14.52
C ASN A 4 -24.80 -23.54 13.16
N GLN A 5 -24.03 -22.99 12.23
CA GLN A 5 -23.50 -23.79 11.16
C GLN A 5 -22.50 -24.74 11.81
N ASN A 6 -22.89 -25.99 11.93
CA ASN A 6 -21.98 -27.12 12.08
C ASN A 6 -21.07 -27.08 10.82
N PHE A 7 -19.97 -26.31 10.87
CA PHE A 7 -18.86 -26.54 9.97
C PHE A 7 -18.47 -28.00 10.18
N ALA A 8 -18.71 -28.85 9.19
CA ALA A 8 -18.03 -30.12 9.12
C ALA A 8 -16.54 -29.77 9.29
N ARG A 9 -15.93 -30.15 10.43
CA ARG A 9 -14.53 -29.87 10.71
C ARG A 9 -13.73 -30.41 9.56
N SER A 10 -13.02 -29.57 8.80
CA SER A 10 -12.20 -30.03 7.69
C SER A 10 -11.10 -30.94 8.21
N SER A 11 -10.62 -31.85 7.39
CA SER A 11 -9.47 -32.71 7.76
C SER A 11 -8.23 -31.91 8.17
N VAL A 12 -8.10 -30.67 7.66
CA VAL A 12 -7.05 -29.72 8.04
C VAL A 12 -7.24 -29.27 9.50
N TRP A 13 -8.46 -28.87 9.89
CA TRP A 13 -8.71 -28.43 11.26
C TRP A 13 -8.45 -29.54 12.28
N GLU A 14 -8.88 -30.77 12.02
CA GLU A 14 -8.66 -31.90 12.92
C GLU A 14 -7.17 -32.17 13.19
N ARG A 15 -6.31 -31.90 12.19
CA ARG A 15 -4.85 -32.03 12.30
C ARG A 15 -4.21 -30.80 12.94
N LEU A 16 -4.75 -29.60 12.70
CA LEU A 16 -4.23 -28.31 13.17
C LEU A 16 -4.54 -28.06 14.66
N GLU A 17 -5.79 -28.32 15.11
CA GLU A 17 -6.26 -27.98 16.45
C GLU A 17 -5.34 -28.52 17.57
N PRO A 18 -4.83 -29.76 17.52
CA PRO A 18 -3.90 -30.27 18.53
C PRO A 18 -2.54 -29.58 18.57
N LEU A 19 -2.17 -28.89 17.50
CA LEU A 19 -0.87 -28.23 17.34
C LEU A 19 -0.87 -26.79 17.88
N LEU A 20 -2.06 -26.15 17.95
CA LEU A 20 -2.21 -24.74 18.34
C LEU A 20 -1.56 -24.39 19.69
N PRO A 21 -1.57 -25.26 20.75
CA PRO A 21 -0.91 -24.93 22.01
C PRO A 21 0.62 -24.83 21.93
N SER A 22 1.25 -25.29 20.83
CA SER A 22 2.72 -25.29 20.64
C SER A 22 3.25 -24.09 19.87
N VAL A 23 2.38 -23.20 19.39
CA VAL A 23 2.76 -22.03 18.59
C VAL A 23 2.51 -20.73 19.33
N GLU A 24 3.23 -19.69 18.95
CA GLU A 24 2.97 -18.31 19.39
C GLU A 24 1.64 -17.81 18.79
N ARG A 25 0.82 -17.16 19.64
CA ARG A 25 -0.45 -16.53 19.21
C ARG A 25 -1.36 -17.46 18.40
N PRO A 26 -1.82 -18.57 18.97
CA PRO A 26 -2.67 -19.54 18.26
C PRO A 26 -3.95 -18.93 17.68
N SER A 27 -4.41 -17.80 18.22
CA SER A 27 -5.58 -17.06 17.71
C SER A 27 -5.46 -16.59 16.25
N ARG A 28 -4.24 -16.56 15.69
CA ARG A 28 -4.01 -16.27 14.28
C ARG A 28 -4.64 -17.29 13.32
N TYR A 29 -4.87 -18.51 13.82
CA TYR A 29 -5.12 -19.70 13.00
C TYR A 29 -6.47 -20.37 13.27
N ILE A 30 -7.32 -19.76 14.12
CA ILE A 30 -8.59 -20.40 14.55
C ILE A 30 -9.78 -20.09 13.66
N GLY A 31 -9.75 -19.03 12.86
CA GLY A 31 -10.87 -18.62 12.00
C GLY A 31 -12.20 -18.42 12.75
N GLY A 32 -13.32 -18.45 12.00
CA GLY A 32 -14.66 -18.42 12.57
C GLY A 32 -15.16 -17.04 13.02
N GLU A 33 -14.47 -15.97 12.64
CA GLU A 33 -14.91 -14.60 12.90
C GLU A 33 -16.19 -14.28 12.13
N TYR A 34 -17.04 -13.45 12.73
CA TYR A 34 -18.25 -12.98 12.08
C TYR A 34 -17.92 -12.02 10.91
N GLY A 35 -18.48 -12.30 9.73
CA GLY A 35 -18.28 -11.52 8.51
C GLY A 35 -19.35 -11.81 7.47
N THR A 36 -19.11 -11.42 6.24
CA THR A 36 -20.03 -11.59 5.10
C THR A 36 -19.85 -12.90 4.34
N TYR A 37 -19.07 -13.85 4.88
CA TYR A 37 -18.79 -15.12 4.25
C TYR A 37 -20.06 -15.92 3.91
N THR A 38 -20.13 -16.40 2.67
CA THR A 38 -21.20 -17.28 2.18
C THR A 38 -20.55 -18.43 1.41
N PRO A 39 -20.73 -19.70 1.84
CA PRO A 39 -20.19 -20.85 1.13
C PRO A 39 -20.73 -20.96 -0.29
N ALA A 40 -19.87 -21.27 -1.25
CA ALA A 40 -20.24 -21.44 -2.65
C ALA A 40 -19.34 -22.51 -3.32
N ASP A 41 -19.76 -22.97 -4.51
CA ASP A 41 -19.01 -23.98 -5.26
C ASP A 41 -17.73 -23.44 -5.91
N TYR A 42 -17.63 -22.13 -6.10
CA TYR A 42 -16.41 -21.47 -6.57
C TYR A 42 -15.75 -20.72 -5.42
N VAL A 43 -14.54 -21.12 -5.07
CA VAL A 43 -13.81 -20.60 -3.91
C VAL A 43 -12.58 -19.82 -4.34
N ALA A 44 -12.53 -18.54 -3.96
CA ALA A 44 -11.40 -17.65 -4.18
C ALA A 44 -10.67 -17.35 -2.86
N GLY A 45 -9.39 -17.68 -2.77
CA GLY A 45 -8.53 -17.27 -1.67
C GLY A 45 -8.07 -15.82 -1.82
N LEU A 46 -8.20 -15.02 -0.78
CA LEU A 46 -7.64 -13.67 -0.68
C LEU A 46 -6.47 -13.69 0.28
N CYS A 47 -5.26 -13.75 -0.26
CA CYS A 47 -4.04 -13.91 0.49
C CYS A 47 -3.34 -12.57 0.74
N TYR A 48 -3.03 -12.30 2.01
CA TYR A 48 -2.05 -11.30 2.40
C TYR A 48 -0.74 -12.00 2.80
N PRO A 49 0.40 -11.74 2.14
CA PRO A 49 1.67 -12.44 2.39
C PRO A 49 2.38 -11.92 3.64
N GLY A 50 1.71 -11.97 4.77
CA GLY A 50 2.16 -11.52 6.08
C GLY A 50 1.23 -12.03 7.17
N THR A 51 1.57 -11.70 8.43
CA THR A 51 0.85 -12.23 9.59
C THR A 51 -0.60 -11.75 9.63
N TYR A 52 -1.44 -12.51 10.34
CA TYR A 52 -2.85 -12.19 10.58
C TYR A 52 -3.08 -10.75 11.06
N GLU A 53 -2.27 -10.24 12.01
CA GLU A 53 -2.46 -8.90 12.60
C GLU A 53 -2.30 -7.78 11.59
N VAL A 54 -1.44 -7.97 10.59
CA VAL A 54 -1.21 -6.98 9.52
C VAL A 54 -2.24 -7.16 8.41
N GLY A 55 -2.45 -8.40 7.97
CA GLY A 55 -3.35 -8.73 6.87
C GLY A 55 -4.82 -8.46 7.20
N GLN A 56 -5.25 -8.78 8.41
CA GLN A 56 -6.62 -8.51 8.87
C GLN A 56 -6.93 -7.01 8.96
N ALA A 57 -5.91 -6.19 9.28
CA ALA A 57 -6.04 -4.73 9.28
C ALA A 57 -5.99 -4.11 7.87
N ASN A 58 -5.68 -4.89 6.83
CA ASN A 58 -5.57 -4.40 5.46
C ASN A 58 -6.96 -4.15 4.86
N GLN A 59 -7.21 -2.87 4.50
CA GLN A 59 -8.53 -2.45 3.99
C GLN A 59 -8.87 -3.08 2.63
N ALA A 60 -7.87 -3.32 1.76
CA ALA A 60 -8.13 -3.94 0.46
C ALA A 60 -8.65 -5.37 0.59
N ILE A 61 -8.11 -6.16 1.53
CA ILE A 61 -8.64 -7.50 1.83
C ILE A 61 -10.10 -7.42 2.29
N GLN A 62 -10.45 -6.48 3.20
CA GLN A 62 -11.83 -6.31 3.67
C GLN A 62 -12.78 -5.90 2.54
N ILE A 63 -12.35 -5.02 1.65
CA ILE A 63 -13.15 -4.56 0.50
C ILE A 63 -13.40 -5.71 -0.47
N LEU A 64 -12.35 -6.41 -0.90
CA LEU A 64 -12.45 -7.51 -1.85
C LEU A 64 -13.24 -8.70 -1.28
N TYR A 65 -13.03 -9.00 0.00
CA TYR A 65 -13.78 -10.02 0.72
C TYR A 65 -15.29 -9.71 0.76
N SER A 66 -15.65 -8.46 1.09
CA SER A 66 -17.04 -8.04 1.08
C SER A 66 -17.64 -8.09 -0.34
N ALA A 67 -16.95 -7.51 -1.32
CA ALA A 67 -17.43 -7.43 -2.70
C ALA A 67 -17.63 -8.81 -3.34
N ALA A 68 -16.70 -9.75 -3.11
CA ALA A 68 -16.79 -11.09 -3.70
C ALA A 68 -17.87 -11.95 -3.01
N ASN A 69 -18.03 -11.84 -1.67
CA ASN A 69 -19.04 -12.59 -0.94
C ASN A 69 -20.48 -12.03 -1.10
N GLU A 70 -20.65 -10.87 -1.74
CA GLU A 70 -21.96 -10.35 -2.18
C GLU A 70 -22.42 -10.95 -3.53
N VAL A 71 -21.54 -11.71 -4.22
CA VAL A 71 -21.83 -12.30 -5.52
C VAL A 71 -22.32 -13.74 -5.36
N ASP A 72 -23.49 -14.04 -5.89
CA ASP A 72 -24.05 -15.39 -5.85
C ASP A 72 -23.12 -16.42 -6.50
N GLY A 73 -22.84 -17.47 -5.75
CA GLY A 73 -22.05 -18.61 -6.22
C GLY A 73 -20.54 -18.37 -6.25
N ILE A 74 -20.05 -17.31 -5.64
CA ILE A 74 -18.63 -17.06 -5.35
C ILE A 74 -18.46 -16.97 -3.83
N SER A 75 -17.45 -17.65 -3.30
CA SER A 75 -17.01 -17.58 -1.93
C SER A 75 -15.59 -17.00 -1.91
N ALA A 76 -15.38 -15.94 -1.15
CA ALA A 76 -14.04 -15.41 -0.89
C ALA A 76 -13.61 -15.78 0.53
N GLU A 77 -12.41 -16.33 0.66
CA GLU A 77 -11.85 -16.81 1.91
C GLU A 77 -10.48 -16.18 2.18
N ARG A 78 -10.20 -15.83 3.44
CA ARG A 78 -8.96 -15.14 3.81
C ARG A 78 -7.83 -16.11 4.03
N VAL A 79 -6.64 -15.72 3.60
CA VAL A 79 -5.39 -16.44 3.78
C VAL A 79 -4.34 -15.48 4.33
N TYR A 80 -3.62 -15.90 5.36
CA TYR A 80 -2.48 -15.14 5.89
C TYR A 80 -1.26 -16.04 5.98
N LEU A 81 -0.08 -15.46 5.69
CA LEU A 81 1.17 -16.20 5.86
C LEU A 81 1.38 -16.47 7.36
N PRO A 82 1.52 -17.72 7.79
CA PRO A 82 1.75 -18.06 9.18
C PRO A 82 3.15 -17.62 9.62
N TRP A 83 3.29 -17.23 10.90
CA TRP A 83 4.60 -16.93 11.46
C TRP A 83 5.52 -18.15 11.42
N ILE A 84 6.82 -17.95 11.57
CA ILE A 84 7.88 -18.96 11.35
C ILE A 84 7.61 -20.26 12.12
N ASP A 85 7.23 -20.17 13.37
CA ASP A 85 6.95 -21.35 14.23
C ASP A 85 5.83 -22.23 13.69
N MET A 86 4.75 -21.62 13.21
CA MET A 86 3.64 -22.33 12.57
C MET A 86 4.04 -22.83 11.18
N ALA A 87 4.77 -22.03 10.40
CA ALA A 87 5.23 -22.45 9.08
C ALA A 87 6.11 -23.71 9.16
N ASP A 88 7.04 -23.74 10.11
CA ASP A 88 7.90 -24.91 10.36
C ASP A 88 7.08 -26.13 10.83
N LEU A 89 6.05 -25.88 11.63
CA LEU A 89 5.16 -26.93 12.12
C LEU A 89 4.30 -27.51 10.98
N LEU A 90 3.74 -26.67 10.11
CA LEU A 90 2.98 -27.11 8.93
C LEU A 90 3.84 -28.01 8.03
N ARG A 91 5.08 -27.62 7.76
CA ARG A 91 6.03 -28.44 6.98
C ARG A 91 6.32 -29.77 7.65
N LYS A 92 6.61 -29.76 8.94
CA LYS A 92 6.91 -30.96 9.72
C LYS A 92 5.76 -31.96 9.74
N GLU A 93 4.55 -31.49 9.90
CA GLU A 93 3.35 -32.32 9.97
C GLU A 93 2.73 -32.60 8.60
N GLY A 94 3.26 -32.01 7.51
CA GLY A 94 2.76 -32.17 6.15
C GLY A 94 1.32 -31.64 6.00
N ILE A 95 1.05 -30.46 6.58
CA ILE A 95 -0.23 -29.74 6.44
C ILE A 95 -0.03 -28.62 5.46
N ASP A 96 -0.78 -28.60 4.36
CA ASP A 96 -0.75 -27.54 3.37
C ASP A 96 -1.33 -26.25 3.95
N LEU A 97 -0.89 -25.08 3.49
CA LEU A 97 -1.48 -23.80 3.86
C LEU A 97 -2.96 -23.75 3.48
N PHE A 98 -3.76 -23.12 4.31
CA PHE A 98 -5.22 -23.19 4.28
C PHE A 98 -5.88 -21.82 4.46
N THR A 99 -7.16 -21.74 4.10
CA THR A 99 -8.03 -20.59 4.33
C THR A 99 -8.57 -20.56 5.76
N LEU A 100 -8.96 -19.39 6.28
CA LEU A 100 -9.48 -19.25 7.65
C LEU A 100 -10.99 -19.52 7.79
N GLU A 101 -11.77 -19.39 6.73
CA GLU A 101 -13.22 -19.61 6.77
C GLU A 101 -13.58 -21.09 6.82
N SER A 102 -13.07 -21.86 5.86
CA SER A 102 -13.42 -23.29 5.69
C SER A 102 -12.28 -24.25 6.02
N PHE A 103 -11.05 -23.74 6.24
CA PHE A 103 -9.82 -24.53 6.33
C PHE A 103 -9.53 -25.35 5.08
N THR A 104 -9.90 -24.82 3.93
CA THR A 104 -9.62 -25.42 2.63
C THR A 104 -8.13 -25.26 2.28
N PRO A 105 -7.42 -26.35 1.91
CA PRO A 105 -6.05 -26.25 1.37
C PRO A 105 -6.02 -25.37 0.13
N LEU A 106 -4.97 -24.54 -0.04
CA LEU A 106 -4.93 -23.58 -1.15
C LEU A 106 -4.97 -24.25 -2.54
N LYS A 107 -4.51 -25.48 -2.65
CA LYS A 107 -4.57 -26.26 -3.91
C LYS A 107 -5.99 -26.68 -4.33
N GLU A 108 -6.96 -26.64 -3.40
CA GLU A 108 -8.35 -26.98 -3.64
C GLU A 108 -9.20 -25.75 -4.01
N LEU A 109 -8.60 -24.55 -4.04
CA LEU A 109 -9.26 -23.33 -4.47
C LEU A 109 -9.46 -23.32 -6.00
N ASP A 110 -10.37 -22.48 -6.47
CA ASP A 110 -10.51 -22.16 -7.89
C ASP A 110 -9.55 -21.02 -8.31
N LEU A 111 -9.33 -20.07 -7.41
CA LEU A 111 -8.54 -18.86 -7.64
C LEU A 111 -7.77 -18.50 -6.36
N LEU A 112 -6.50 -18.16 -6.49
CA LEU A 112 -5.70 -17.60 -5.39
C LEU A 112 -5.27 -16.17 -5.74
N GLY A 113 -5.90 -15.19 -5.12
CA GLY A 113 -5.52 -13.78 -5.21
C GLY A 113 -4.51 -13.43 -4.12
N ILE A 114 -3.32 -12.98 -4.49
CA ILE A 114 -2.27 -12.57 -3.54
C ILE A 114 -2.07 -11.06 -3.61
N THR A 115 -2.17 -10.40 -2.47
CA THR A 115 -1.86 -8.97 -2.38
C THR A 115 -0.37 -8.72 -2.45
N LEU A 116 0.05 -7.75 -3.27
CA LEU A 116 1.42 -7.24 -3.35
C LEU A 116 1.48 -5.89 -2.61
N PRO A 117 1.59 -5.88 -1.27
CA PRO A 117 1.48 -4.65 -0.50
C PRO A 117 2.74 -3.78 -0.57
N TYR A 118 3.91 -4.41 -0.75
CA TYR A 118 5.20 -3.77 -0.66
C TYR A 118 6.29 -4.71 -1.21
N GLU A 119 7.33 -4.18 -1.81
CA GLU A 119 8.37 -4.95 -2.52
C GLU A 119 9.08 -5.97 -1.63
N LEU A 120 9.37 -5.62 -0.37
CA LEU A 120 10.04 -6.55 0.56
C LEU A 120 9.13 -7.69 1.07
N SER A 121 7.89 -7.77 0.58
CA SER A 121 7.03 -8.93 0.82
C SER A 121 7.15 -10.02 -0.27
N PHE A 122 7.97 -9.83 -1.30
CA PHE A 122 7.99 -10.74 -2.44
C PHE A 122 8.54 -12.14 -2.07
N THR A 123 9.54 -12.24 -1.20
CA THR A 123 10.00 -13.54 -0.66
C THR A 123 8.93 -14.22 0.21
N SER A 124 8.09 -13.43 0.90
CA SER A 124 6.94 -13.96 1.63
C SER A 124 5.87 -14.55 0.72
N ILE A 125 5.77 -14.09 -0.53
CA ILE A 125 4.87 -14.69 -1.53
C ILE A 125 5.37 -16.09 -1.93
N LEU A 126 6.67 -16.25 -2.14
CA LEU A 126 7.27 -17.57 -2.39
C LEU A 126 7.03 -18.52 -1.21
N GLU A 127 7.12 -18.02 0.02
CA GLU A 127 6.81 -18.78 1.23
C GLU A 127 5.32 -19.23 1.28
N VAL A 128 4.39 -18.40 0.79
CA VAL A 128 2.97 -18.80 0.62
C VAL A 128 2.85 -19.94 -0.39
N LEU A 129 3.51 -19.83 -1.54
CA LEU A 129 3.46 -20.86 -2.58
C LEU A 129 4.08 -22.19 -2.10
N ASP A 130 5.21 -22.14 -1.41
CA ASP A 130 5.87 -23.33 -0.85
C ASP A 130 5.01 -24.03 0.20
N LEU A 131 4.45 -23.28 1.15
CA LEU A 131 3.55 -23.84 2.16
C LEU A 131 2.24 -24.39 1.57
N ALA A 132 1.82 -23.90 0.42
CA ALA A 132 0.70 -24.43 -0.34
C ALA A 132 1.08 -25.65 -1.22
N GLN A 133 2.35 -26.05 -1.23
CA GLN A 133 2.90 -27.09 -2.10
C GLN A 133 2.71 -26.77 -3.60
N PHE A 134 2.83 -25.50 -3.99
CA PHE A 134 2.77 -25.07 -5.39
C PHE A 134 4.17 -24.99 -5.96
N PRO A 135 4.39 -25.40 -7.22
CA PRO A 135 5.55 -24.94 -7.98
C PRO A 135 5.60 -23.42 -7.97
N HIS A 136 6.77 -22.82 -7.70
CA HIS A 136 6.86 -21.35 -7.64
C HIS A 136 6.59 -20.74 -9.02
N LEU A 137 7.22 -21.28 -10.07
CA LEU A 137 7.03 -20.78 -11.43
C LEU A 137 5.62 -21.06 -11.96
N ALA A 138 4.96 -20.05 -12.48
CA ALA A 138 3.64 -20.19 -13.09
C ALA A 138 3.63 -21.17 -14.28
N SER A 139 4.76 -21.26 -15.01
CA SER A 139 4.94 -22.18 -16.13
C SER A 139 4.95 -23.67 -15.74
N GLU A 140 5.23 -23.96 -14.46
CA GLU A 140 5.27 -25.34 -13.93
C GLU A 140 3.93 -25.76 -13.29
N ARG A 141 2.99 -24.81 -13.09
CA ARG A 141 1.64 -25.10 -12.59
C ARG A 141 0.70 -25.46 -13.71
N GLY A 142 0.30 -26.74 -13.79
CA GLY A 142 -0.67 -27.26 -14.75
C GLY A 142 -2.11 -26.94 -14.39
N GLU A 143 -3.03 -27.69 -15.01
CA GLU A 143 -4.49 -27.54 -14.86
C GLU A 143 -5.00 -27.93 -13.45
N ASP A 144 -4.19 -28.66 -12.69
CA ASP A 144 -4.53 -29.15 -11.35
C ASP A 144 -4.36 -28.07 -10.26
N PHE A 145 -3.81 -26.91 -10.61
CA PHE A 145 -3.59 -25.79 -9.69
C PHE A 145 -4.57 -24.66 -9.97
N PRO A 146 -5.00 -23.91 -8.94
CA PRO A 146 -5.77 -22.68 -9.13
C PRO A 146 -4.94 -21.65 -9.90
N LEU A 147 -5.60 -20.71 -10.56
CA LEU A 147 -4.91 -19.53 -11.08
C LEU A 147 -4.37 -18.70 -9.89
N VAL A 148 -3.10 -18.32 -9.97
CA VAL A 148 -2.47 -17.43 -8.99
C VAL A 148 -2.42 -16.02 -9.58
N VAL A 149 -3.16 -15.09 -8.97
CA VAL A 149 -3.27 -13.71 -9.46
C VAL A 149 -2.75 -12.71 -8.44
N GLY A 150 -2.01 -11.70 -8.92
CA GLY A 150 -1.46 -10.65 -8.09
C GLY A 150 -2.28 -9.36 -8.16
N GLY A 151 -2.42 -8.64 -7.03
CA GLY A 151 -3.06 -7.32 -6.97
C GLY A 151 -2.42 -6.44 -5.90
N GLY A 152 -2.74 -5.14 -5.87
CA GLY A 152 -2.26 -4.23 -4.82
C GLY A 152 -1.27 -3.17 -5.29
N PRO A 153 -0.64 -2.41 -4.35
CA PRO A 153 0.16 -1.24 -4.72
C PRO A 153 1.41 -1.53 -5.56
N SER A 154 2.05 -2.70 -5.38
CA SER A 154 3.30 -3.01 -6.10
C SER A 154 3.09 -3.59 -7.51
N VAL A 155 1.84 -3.82 -7.95
CA VAL A 155 1.56 -4.33 -9.32
C VAL A 155 1.88 -3.34 -10.44
N TYR A 156 2.21 -2.09 -10.11
CA TYR A 156 2.60 -1.10 -11.12
C TYR A 156 4.04 -1.28 -11.63
N ASN A 157 4.83 -2.15 -11.01
CA ASN A 157 5.99 -2.81 -11.59
C ASN A 157 5.92 -4.30 -11.25
N PRO A 158 5.18 -5.13 -12.00
CA PRO A 158 5.02 -6.54 -11.70
C PRO A 158 6.23 -7.38 -12.13
N GLU A 159 7.12 -6.84 -12.97
CA GLU A 159 8.18 -7.60 -13.62
C GLU A 159 9.11 -8.37 -12.66
N PRO A 160 9.54 -7.83 -11.50
CA PRO A 160 10.42 -8.56 -10.57
C PRO A 160 9.85 -9.90 -10.09
N ILE A 161 8.52 -10.05 -10.10
CA ILE A 161 7.82 -11.24 -9.57
C ILE A 161 6.92 -11.90 -10.63
N ALA A 162 7.06 -11.47 -11.89
CA ALA A 162 6.17 -11.87 -12.98
C ALA A 162 6.10 -13.38 -13.21
N ASP A 163 7.23 -14.08 -13.10
CA ASP A 163 7.30 -15.51 -13.40
C ASP A 163 6.55 -16.40 -12.38
N PHE A 164 6.18 -15.85 -11.22
CA PHE A 164 5.46 -16.57 -10.18
C PHE A 164 3.93 -16.43 -10.27
N PHE A 165 3.42 -15.59 -11.17
CA PHE A 165 1.99 -15.31 -11.31
C PHE A 165 1.43 -15.68 -12.68
N ASP A 166 0.20 -16.17 -12.70
CA ASP A 166 -0.53 -16.42 -13.93
C ASP A 166 -1.08 -15.13 -14.53
N ALA A 167 -1.50 -14.18 -13.69
CA ALA A 167 -1.95 -12.85 -14.09
C ALA A 167 -1.79 -11.83 -12.96
N PHE A 168 -1.84 -10.54 -13.32
CA PHE A 168 -1.96 -9.43 -12.38
C PHE A 168 -3.19 -8.59 -12.70
N LEU A 169 -3.84 -8.10 -11.65
CA LEU A 169 -4.97 -7.18 -11.70
C LEU A 169 -4.44 -5.77 -11.41
N ILE A 170 -4.25 -4.98 -12.46
CA ILE A 170 -3.67 -3.64 -12.37
C ILE A 170 -4.79 -2.63 -12.13
N GLY A 171 -4.79 -2.01 -10.96
CA GLY A 171 -5.76 -0.97 -10.61
C GLY A 171 -6.61 -1.24 -9.39
N GLU A 172 -7.85 -0.81 -9.43
CA GLU A 172 -8.81 -0.90 -8.33
C GLU A 172 -9.64 -2.18 -8.44
N GLY A 173 -9.62 -2.97 -7.38
CA GLY A 173 -10.03 -4.38 -7.45
C GLY A 173 -11.51 -4.65 -7.20
N GLU A 174 -12.31 -3.71 -6.69
CA GLU A 174 -13.68 -3.97 -6.24
C GLU A 174 -14.56 -4.56 -7.35
N GLU A 175 -14.52 -3.96 -8.52
CA GLU A 175 -15.25 -4.45 -9.70
C GLU A 175 -14.39 -5.46 -10.48
N GLN A 176 -13.08 -5.21 -10.61
CA GLN A 176 -12.19 -6.00 -11.45
C GLN A 176 -12.04 -7.44 -10.94
N PHE A 177 -11.84 -7.63 -9.63
CA PHE A 177 -11.68 -8.96 -9.05
C PHE A 177 -12.96 -9.78 -9.21
N VAL A 178 -14.12 -9.15 -9.01
CA VAL A 178 -15.42 -9.80 -9.19
C VAL A 178 -15.63 -10.21 -10.66
N GLU A 179 -15.38 -9.30 -11.61
CA GLU A 179 -15.47 -9.57 -13.06
C GLU A 179 -14.52 -10.70 -13.46
N PHE A 180 -13.28 -10.68 -12.96
CA PHE A 180 -12.29 -11.72 -13.23
C PHE A 180 -12.75 -13.09 -12.69
N ALA A 181 -13.20 -13.16 -11.44
CA ALA A 181 -13.65 -14.41 -10.82
C ALA A 181 -14.90 -14.98 -11.50
N GLN A 182 -15.88 -14.14 -11.84
CA GLN A 182 -17.08 -14.56 -12.58
C GLN A 182 -16.74 -15.08 -13.98
N THR A 183 -15.85 -14.39 -14.69
CA THR A 183 -15.40 -14.80 -16.02
C THR A 183 -14.64 -16.12 -15.94
N HIS A 184 -13.69 -16.25 -15.02
CA HIS A 184 -12.93 -17.47 -14.79
C HIS A 184 -13.85 -18.67 -14.47
N LYS A 185 -14.80 -18.47 -13.55
CA LYS A 185 -15.82 -19.48 -13.22
C LYS A 185 -16.59 -19.96 -14.47
N ALA A 186 -17.03 -19.02 -15.31
CA ALA A 186 -17.77 -19.33 -16.53
C ALA A 186 -16.91 -20.08 -17.57
N LEU A 187 -15.65 -19.72 -17.72
CA LEU A 187 -14.71 -20.37 -18.64
C LEU A 187 -14.33 -21.78 -18.14
N LYS A 188 -14.12 -21.95 -16.84
CA LYS A 188 -13.87 -23.26 -16.21
C LYS A 188 -15.05 -24.20 -16.41
N ALA A 189 -16.28 -23.72 -16.27
CA ALA A 189 -17.49 -24.51 -16.52
C ALA A 189 -17.64 -24.95 -17.99
N GLN A 190 -17.00 -24.28 -18.95
CA GLN A 190 -16.93 -24.65 -20.36
C GLN A 190 -15.83 -25.69 -20.62
N GLY A 191 -15.00 -26.03 -19.65
CA GLY A 191 -13.90 -26.99 -19.79
C GLY A 191 -12.71 -26.48 -20.61
N LEU A 192 -12.51 -25.16 -20.64
CA LEU A 192 -11.36 -24.55 -21.32
C LEU A 192 -10.07 -24.85 -20.57
N THR A 193 -8.97 -25.01 -21.30
CA THR A 193 -7.64 -25.12 -20.72
C THR A 193 -7.20 -23.81 -20.07
N LYS A 194 -6.26 -23.88 -19.12
CA LYS A 194 -5.67 -22.71 -18.46
C LYS A 194 -5.22 -21.62 -19.45
N ARG A 195 -4.56 -22.03 -20.54
CA ARG A 195 -4.09 -21.11 -21.58
C ARG A 195 -5.24 -20.42 -22.31
N GLU A 196 -6.29 -21.17 -22.67
CA GLU A 196 -7.48 -20.60 -23.31
C GLU A 196 -8.23 -19.67 -22.38
N MET A 197 -8.34 -20.00 -21.08
CA MET A 197 -8.92 -19.11 -20.08
C MET A 197 -8.12 -17.81 -19.96
N LEU A 198 -6.80 -17.87 -19.88
CA LEU A 198 -5.96 -16.67 -19.83
C LEU A 198 -6.08 -15.80 -21.09
N GLN A 199 -6.29 -16.39 -22.28
CA GLN A 199 -6.54 -15.64 -23.53
C GLN A 199 -7.87 -14.87 -23.52
N GLU A 200 -8.86 -15.35 -22.77
CA GLU A 200 -10.12 -14.62 -22.58
C GLU A 200 -9.99 -13.58 -21.44
N LEU A 201 -9.37 -13.95 -20.32
CA LEU A 201 -9.19 -13.09 -19.16
C LEU A 201 -8.32 -11.85 -19.43
N VAL A 202 -7.32 -11.96 -20.32
CA VAL A 202 -6.46 -10.83 -20.71
C VAL A 202 -7.21 -9.69 -21.41
N LYS A 203 -8.44 -9.95 -21.89
CA LYS A 203 -9.31 -8.93 -22.50
C LYS A 203 -9.99 -8.03 -21.48
N ILE A 204 -10.02 -8.43 -20.21
CA ILE A 204 -10.55 -7.60 -19.12
C ILE A 204 -9.60 -6.45 -18.87
N GLN A 205 -10.11 -5.21 -18.78
CA GLN A 205 -9.28 -4.04 -18.56
C GLN A 205 -8.46 -4.17 -17.26
N GLY A 206 -7.15 -3.94 -17.38
CA GLY A 206 -6.20 -4.00 -16.26
C GLY A 206 -5.69 -5.41 -15.96
N VAL A 207 -6.04 -6.43 -16.73
CA VAL A 207 -5.45 -7.77 -16.59
C VAL A 207 -4.15 -7.83 -17.39
N TYR A 208 -3.06 -8.13 -16.70
CA TYR A 208 -1.74 -8.39 -17.26
C TYR A 208 -1.39 -9.88 -17.09
N VAL A 209 -1.12 -10.59 -18.17
CA VAL A 209 -0.71 -11.99 -18.18
C VAL A 209 0.76 -12.06 -18.58
N PRO A 210 1.72 -12.25 -17.65
CA PRO A 210 3.16 -12.17 -17.95
C PRO A 210 3.63 -13.11 -19.04
N ALA A 211 3.03 -14.32 -19.11
CA ALA A 211 3.37 -15.33 -20.12
C ALA A 211 3.01 -14.91 -21.57
N PHE A 212 2.28 -13.80 -21.74
CA PHE A 212 1.93 -13.27 -23.05
C PHE A 212 2.79 -12.06 -23.47
N TYR A 213 3.89 -11.81 -22.78
CA TYR A 213 4.83 -10.74 -23.09
C TYR A 213 6.26 -11.25 -23.10
N ASP A 214 6.89 -11.20 -24.26
CA ASP A 214 8.31 -11.50 -24.43
C ASP A 214 9.15 -10.25 -24.14
N VAL A 215 10.14 -10.39 -23.27
CA VAL A 215 11.07 -9.32 -22.91
C VAL A 215 12.44 -9.61 -23.51
N SER A 216 12.96 -8.70 -24.33
CA SER A 216 14.30 -8.77 -24.88
C SER A 216 15.21 -7.70 -24.29
N TYR A 217 16.50 -7.99 -24.22
CA TYR A 217 17.52 -7.11 -23.62
C TYR A 217 18.60 -6.77 -24.63
N LYS A 218 19.16 -5.55 -24.54
CA LYS A 218 20.34 -5.11 -25.26
C LYS A 218 21.61 -5.68 -24.63
N GLU A 219 22.75 -5.53 -25.33
CA GLU A 219 24.05 -5.98 -24.83
C GLU A 219 24.44 -5.32 -23.49
N ASP A 220 23.99 -4.10 -23.22
CA ASP A 220 24.22 -3.38 -21.97
C ASP A 220 23.29 -3.80 -20.82
N GLY A 221 22.42 -4.78 -21.05
CA GLY A 221 21.45 -5.28 -20.08
C GLY A 221 20.20 -4.41 -19.91
N THR A 222 20.04 -3.31 -20.67
CA THR A 222 18.79 -2.55 -20.69
C THR A 222 17.73 -3.26 -21.53
N ILE A 223 16.44 -2.99 -21.24
CA ILE A 223 15.33 -3.60 -22.01
C ILE A 223 15.34 -3.02 -23.44
N ASP A 224 15.33 -3.90 -24.44
CA ASP A 224 15.14 -3.56 -25.84
C ASP A 224 13.67 -3.50 -26.22
N ALA A 225 12.94 -4.59 -25.97
CA ALA A 225 11.52 -4.66 -26.26
C ALA A 225 10.74 -5.45 -25.20
N ILE A 226 9.47 -5.08 -25.03
CA ILE A 226 8.44 -5.86 -24.34
C ILE A 226 7.33 -6.07 -25.38
N SER A 227 7.19 -7.29 -25.87
CA SER A 227 6.37 -7.60 -27.03
C SER A 227 5.19 -8.50 -26.67
N PRO A 228 3.93 -8.05 -26.83
CA PRO A 228 2.77 -8.85 -26.51
C PRO A 228 2.55 -9.95 -27.55
N CYS A 229 1.96 -11.06 -27.12
CA CYS A 229 1.46 -12.14 -27.95
C CYS A 229 0.07 -12.61 -27.48
N CYS A 230 -0.49 -13.60 -28.14
CA CYS A 230 -1.70 -14.32 -27.69
C CYS A 230 -2.94 -13.44 -27.46
N GLY A 231 -3.02 -12.27 -28.08
CA GLY A 231 -4.13 -11.33 -27.93
C GLY A 231 -4.00 -10.34 -26.79
N ALA A 232 -2.85 -10.32 -26.11
CA ALA A 232 -2.56 -9.32 -25.10
C ALA A 232 -2.38 -7.91 -25.70
N PRO A 233 -2.78 -6.83 -25.02
CA PRO A 233 -2.65 -5.47 -25.52
C PRO A 233 -1.20 -4.98 -25.43
N ASP A 234 -0.80 -4.03 -26.30
CA ASP A 234 0.52 -3.38 -26.22
C ASP A 234 0.71 -2.61 -24.90
N VAL A 235 -0.38 -2.07 -24.36
CA VAL A 235 -0.41 -1.32 -23.09
C VAL A 235 -1.59 -1.79 -22.26
N VAL A 236 -1.28 -2.21 -21.02
CA VAL A 236 -2.29 -2.57 -20.03
C VAL A 236 -2.68 -1.32 -19.22
N TYR A 237 -3.86 -0.81 -19.48
CA TYR A 237 -4.41 0.32 -18.71
C TYR A 237 -5.05 -0.18 -17.41
N LYS A 238 -4.70 0.46 -16.29
CA LYS A 238 -5.29 0.11 -14.99
C LYS A 238 -6.81 0.17 -15.02
N ARG A 239 -7.47 -0.69 -14.23
CA ARG A 239 -8.89 -0.53 -13.90
C ARG A 239 -9.08 0.59 -12.88
N ILE A 240 -10.18 1.32 -12.99
CA ILE A 240 -10.52 2.40 -12.06
C ILE A 240 -12.02 2.38 -11.75
N VAL A 241 -12.37 2.64 -10.50
CA VAL A 241 -13.74 2.91 -10.08
C VAL A 241 -14.03 4.39 -10.31
N ASN A 242 -14.88 4.70 -11.27
CA ASN A 242 -15.14 6.08 -11.69
C ASN A 242 -15.88 6.90 -10.63
N ASP A 243 -16.73 6.27 -9.83
CA ASP A 243 -17.53 6.93 -8.78
C ASP A 243 -17.61 6.03 -7.55
N LEU A 244 -16.95 6.43 -6.47
CA LEU A 244 -16.94 5.66 -5.23
C LEU A 244 -18.33 5.52 -4.59
N ASN A 245 -19.26 6.43 -4.87
CA ASN A 245 -20.62 6.37 -4.33
C ASN A 245 -21.47 5.27 -4.97
N LYS A 246 -21.03 4.70 -6.09
CA LYS A 246 -21.69 3.56 -6.76
C LYS A 246 -21.16 2.20 -6.29
N VAL A 247 -20.06 2.19 -5.58
CA VAL A 247 -19.49 0.96 -4.99
C VAL A 247 -19.90 0.90 -3.53
N ALA A 248 -20.48 -0.22 -3.12
CA ALA A 248 -20.93 -0.42 -1.75
C ALA A 248 -19.76 -0.29 -0.76
N PRO A 249 -19.87 0.53 0.29
CA PRO A 249 -18.85 0.62 1.32
C PRO A 249 -18.91 -0.60 2.24
N VAL A 250 -17.79 -0.96 2.83
CA VAL A 250 -17.74 -2.04 3.81
C VAL A 250 -18.39 -1.58 5.12
N THR A 251 -19.59 -2.06 5.40
CA THR A 251 -20.34 -1.76 6.63
C THR A 251 -20.28 -2.87 7.66
N CYS A 252 -19.72 -4.02 7.30
CA CYS A 252 -19.58 -5.18 8.19
C CYS A 252 -18.21 -5.84 7.93
N PRO A 253 -17.10 -5.16 8.27
CA PRO A 253 -15.79 -5.78 8.19
C PRO A 253 -15.71 -6.97 9.15
N VAL A 254 -14.87 -7.94 8.85
CA VAL A 254 -14.60 -9.06 9.75
C VAL A 254 -13.92 -8.53 11.01
N VAL A 255 -14.53 -8.79 12.17
CA VAL A 255 -14.02 -8.34 13.47
C VAL A 255 -13.09 -9.40 14.04
N PRO A 256 -11.79 -9.09 14.26
CA PRO A 256 -10.81 -10.07 14.73
C PRO A 256 -11.05 -10.48 16.19
N TYR A 257 -10.67 -11.72 16.52
CA TYR A 257 -10.69 -12.23 17.90
C TYR A 257 -9.47 -11.83 18.73
N MET A 258 -8.50 -11.16 18.12
CA MET A 258 -7.30 -10.67 18.78
C MET A 258 -6.97 -9.24 18.31
N ASP A 259 -6.13 -8.55 19.05
CA ASP A 259 -5.68 -7.22 18.66
C ASP A 259 -4.89 -7.27 17.35
N VAL A 260 -5.26 -6.38 16.44
CA VAL A 260 -4.61 -6.16 15.14
C VAL A 260 -3.96 -4.79 15.08
N VAL A 261 -3.11 -4.55 14.08
CA VAL A 261 -2.35 -3.29 13.96
C VAL A 261 -3.26 -2.05 13.97
N HIS A 262 -4.45 -2.15 13.39
CA HIS A 262 -5.47 -1.10 13.37
C HIS A 262 -6.81 -1.64 13.89
N ASN A 263 -6.94 -1.76 15.21
CA ASN A 263 -8.13 -2.30 15.86
C ASN A 263 -9.24 -1.23 15.95
N ARG A 264 -9.81 -0.85 14.81
CA ARG A 264 -10.81 0.21 14.66
C ARG A 264 -11.60 0.07 13.37
N LEU A 265 -12.77 0.70 13.31
CA LEU A 265 -13.52 0.82 12.07
C LEU A 265 -12.81 1.79 11.12
N THR A 266 -12.50 1.34 9.92
CA THR A 266 -11.89 2.18 8.87
C THR A 266 -12.93 2.51 7.80
N VAL A 267 -13.12 3.80 7.52
CA VAL A 267 -14.03 4.30 6.50
C VAL A 267 -13.23 5.11 5.48
N GLU A 268 -13.18 4.64 4.23
CA GLU A 268 -12.58 5.37 3.13
C GLU A 268 -13.49 6.53 2.71
N ILE A 269 -12.99 7.77 2.85
CA ILE A 269 -13.77 8.98 2.56
C ILE A 269 -13.52 9.55 1.16
N LEU A 270 -12.30 9.36 0.64
CA LEU A 270 -11.90 9.73 -0.71
C LEU A 270 -10.77 8.83 -1.19
N ARG A 271 -10.65 8.69 -2.51
CA ARG A 271 -9.55 7.97 -3.17
C ARG A 271 -8.86 8.88 -4.18
N GLY A 272 -7.55 8.73 -4.31
CA GLY A 272 -6.72 9.54 -5.18
C GLY A 272 -6.12 10.76 -4.50
N CYS A 273 -5.14 11.38 -5.17
CA CYS A 273 -4.50 12.61 -4.74
C CYS A 273 -3.97 13.35 -5.96
N THR A 274 -4.25 14.66 -6.07
CA THR A 274 -3.85 15.52 -7.18
C THR A 274 -2.77 16.53 -6.81
N ARG A 275 -2.24 16.47 -5.56
CA ARG A 275 -1.22 17.39 -5.03
C ARG A 275 0.09 17.40 -5.81
N GLY A 276 0.37 16.33 -6.55
CA GLY A 276 1.48 16.30 -7.50
C GLY A 276 2.87 16.17 -6.90
N CYS A 277 3.01 15.67 -5.66
CA CYS A 277 4.33 15.37 -5.10
C CYS A 277 5.10 14.43 -6.02
N ARG A 278 6.29 14.84 -6.51
CA ARG A 278 7.03 14.20 -7.60
C ARG A 278 7.63 12.83 -7.24
N PHE A 279 7.79 12.55 -5.97
CA PHE A 279 8.26 11.25 -5.46
C PHE A 279 7.12 10.25 -5.21
N CYS A 280 5.88 10.72 -5.10
CA CYS A 280 4.78 9.92 -4.56
C CYS A 280 4.11 9.06 -5.63
N GLN A 281 4.32 7.73 -5.55
CA GLN A 281 3.68 6.78 -6.46
C GLN A 281 2.16 6.79 -6.30
N ALA A 282 1.64 6.76 -5.06
CA ALA A 282 0.20 6.78 -4.80
C ALA A 282 -0.49 8.04 -5.37
N GLY A 283 0.18 9.20 -5.32
CA GLY A 283 -0.31 10.45 -5.93
C GLY A 283 -0.35 10.42 -7.46
N MET A 284 0.26 9.46 -8.12
CA MET A 284 0.21 9.25 -9.56
C MET A 284 -0.71 8.08 -9.94
N THR A 285 -0.63 6.97 -9.20
CA THR A 285 -1.35 5.73 -9.53
C THR A 285 -2.82 5.77 -9.16
N TYR A 286 -3.23 6.54 -8.13
CA TYR A 286 -4.63 6.63 -7.68
C TYR A 286 -5.38 7.86 -8.18
N ARG A 287 -4.81 8.68 -9.06
CA ARG A 287 -5.54 9.78 -9.72
C ARG A 287 -6.76 9.28 -10.51
N PRO A 288 -7.81 10.13 -10.62
CA PRO A 288 -8.05 11.43 -10.01
C PRO A 288 -8.61 11.32 -8.59
N VAL A 289 -8.87 12.46 -7.93
CA VAL A 289 -9.60 12.49 -6.65
C VAL A 289 -11.08 12.16 -6.89
N ARG A 290 -11.60 11.24 -6.08
CA ARG A 290 -13.02 10.86 -6.04
C ARG A 290 -13.45 10.78 -4.58
N GLU A 291 -14.39 11.64 -4.19
CA GLU A 291 -14.94 11.72 -2.84
C GLU A 291 -16.23 10.91 -2.71
N ARG A 292 -16.42 10.27 -1.56
CA ARG A 292 -17.74 9.86 -1.12
C ARG A 292 -18.48 11.07 -0.57
N THR A 293 -19.80 11.05 -0.67
CA THR A 293 -20.63 12.10 -0.06
C THR A 293 -20.60 12.05 1.46
N SER A 294 -20.80 13.19 2.13
CA SER A 294 -20.87 13.26 3.60
C SER A 294 -21.98 12.35 4.15
N ASP A 295 -23.09 12.21 3.45
CA ASP A 295 -24.21 11.34 3.86
C ASP A 295 -23.79 9.86 3.88
N GLU A 296 -23.12 9.39 2.81
CA GLU A 296 -22.65 8.01 2.73
C GLU A 296 -21.57 7.71 3.78
N ILE A 297 -20.64 8.63 3.99
CA ILE A 297 -19.58 8.49 5.00
C ILE A 297 -20.16 8.37 6.41
N VAL A 298 -21.06 9.30 6.77
CA VAL A 298 -21.69 9.30 8.11
C VAL A 298 -22.53 8.05 8.33
N LYS A 299 -23.31 7.64 7.33
CA LYS A 299 -24.11 6.42 7.38
C LYS A 299 -23.23 5.18 7.53
N THR A 300 -22.18 5.04 6.70
CA THR A 300 -21.23 3.91 6.75
C THR A 300 -20.55 3.81 8.11
N ALA A 301 -20.10 4.94 8.66
CA ALA A 301 -19.47 4.98 9.98
C ALA A 301 -20.43 4.51 11.09
N LEU A 302 -21.67 5.04 11.13
CA LEU A 302 -22.63 4.68 12.17
C LEU A 302 -23.14 3.24 12.03
N ASP A 303 -23.35 2.76 10.82
CA ASP A 303 -23.78 1.38 10.57
C ASP A 303 -22.65 0.39 10.90
N GLY A 304 -21.41 0.71 10.52
CA GLY A 304 -20.24 -0.09 10.84
C GLY A 304 -19.98 -0.16 12.35
N LEU A 305 -20.01 0.96 13.06
CA LEU A 305 -19.86 0.99 14.53
C LEU A 305 -20.90 0.13 15.24
N ARG A 306 -22.17 0.18 14.79
CA ARG A 306 -23.25 -0.66 15.39
C ARG A 306 -23.00 -2.15 15.15
N LYS A 307 -22.47 -2.54 13.98
CA LYS A 307 -22.26 -3.94 13.62
C LYS A 307 -20.99 -4.53 14.25
N THR A 308 -19.95 -3.72 14.40
CA THR A 308 -18.63 -4.16 14.85
C THR A 308 -18.38 -3.96 16.34
N GLY A 309 -19.01 -2.95 16.95
CA GLY A 309 -18.76 -2.60 18.35
C GLY A 309 -17.42 -1.91 18.61
N TYR A 310 -16.72 -1.43 17.57
CA TYR A 310 -15.49 -0.66 17.75
C TYR A 310 -15.74 0.64 18.52
N ASP A 311 -14.74 1.08 19.28
CA ASP A 311 -14.73 2.34 20.04
C ASP A 311 -13.98 3.47 19.33
N GLU A 312 -13.47 3.21 18.12
CA GLU A 312 -12.83 4.19 17.24
C GLU A 312 -13.30 4.03 15.79
N VAL A 313 -13.57 5.15 15.12
CA VAL A 313 -13.72 5.22 13.66
C VAL A 313 -12.62 6.08 13.05
N SER A 314 -11.93 5.55 12.05
CA SER A 314 -10.88 6.22 11.31
C SER A 314 -11.35 6.60 9.91
N LEU A 315 -11.33 7.89 9.58
CA LEU A 315 -11.66 8.40 8.25
C LEU A 315 -10.38 8.43 7.41
N THR A 316 -10.26 7.47 6.50
CA THR A 316 -9.01 7.20 5.78
C THR A 316 -9.03 7.69 4.35
N SER A 317 -7.88 8.19 3.91
CA SER A 317 -7.56 8.54 2.52
C SER A 317 -6.06 8.86 2.38
N LEU A 318 -5.61 9.18 1.16
CA LEU A 318 -4.26 9.73 0.93
C LEU A 318 -4.10 11.17 1.45
N SER A 319 -5.20 11.92 1.59
CA SER A 319 -5.20 13.30 2.09
C SER A 319 -6.58 13.66 2.67
N SER A 320 -6.87 13.18 3.87
CA SER A 320 -8.21 13.31 4.46
C SER A 320 -8.64 14.76 4.70
N ALA A 321 -7.68 15.65 4.94
CA ALA A 321 -7.94 17.07 5.13
C ALA A 321 -8.36 17.80 3.85
N ASP A 322 -8.15 17.20 2.67
CA ASP A 322 -8.54 17.78 1.37
C ASP A 322 -9.99 17.45 0.98
N HIS A 323 -10.70 16.64 1.75
CA HIS A 323 -12.12 16.31 1.47
C HIS A 323 -13.00 17.55 1.56
N SER A 324 -13.73 17.86 0.49
CA SER A 324 -14.51 19.11 0.35
C SER A 324 -15.59 19.30 1.43
N GLN A 325 -16.11 18.22 2.01
CA GLN A 325 -17.16 18.22 3.03
C GLN A 325 -16.67 17.76 4.42
N LEU A 326 -15.36 17.78 4.68
CA LEU A 326 -14.79 17.20 5.91
C LEU A 326 -15.38 17.81 7.19
N GLU A 327 -15.58 19.12 7.22
CA GLU A 327 -16.12 19.81 8.40
C GLU A 327 -17.56 19.35 8.73
N ASP A 328 -18.40 19.18 7.71
CA ASP A 328 -19.76 18.64 7.87
C ASP A 328 -19.72 17.20 8.42
N ILE A 329 -18.88 16.36 7.85
CA ILE A 329 -18.68 14.96 8.28
C ILE A 329 -18.32 14.94 9.77
N LEU A 330 -17.31 15.70 10.17
CA LEU A 330 -16.82 15.72 11.56
C LEU A 330 -17.88 16.25 12.53
N ARG A 331 -18.58 17.33 12.20
CA ARG A 331 -19.65 17.87 13.03
C ARG A 331 -20.80 16.87 13.22
N ARG A 332 -21.20 16.20 12.14
CA ARG A 332 -22.27 15.20 12.19
C ARG A 332 -21.88 13.97 13.00
N LEU A 333 -20.67 13.43 12.79
CA LEU A 333 -20.17 12.30 13.56
C LEU A 333 -20.01 12.65 15.04
N THR A 334 -19.38 13.79 15.36
CA THR A 334 -19.20 14.22 16.75
C THR A 334 -20.54 14.35 17.47
N ARG A 335 -21.56 14.94 16.82
CA ARG A 335 -22.89 15.07 17.39
C ARG A 335 -23.59 13.72 17.60
N GLN A 336 -23.48 12.80 16.64
CA GLN A 336 -24.10 11.47 16.72
C GLN A 336 -23.42 10.55 17.75
N LEU A 337 -22.14 10.75 17.99
CA LEU A 337 -21.32 9.94 18.90
C LEU A 337 -21.15 10.58 20.28
N GLU A 338 -21.78 11.73 20.53
CA GLU A 338 -21.71 12.41 21.82
C GLU A 338 -22.17 11.50 22.96
N GLY A 339 -21.35 11.37 24.02
CA GLY A 339 -21.63 10.52 25.18
C GLY A 339 -21.43 9.02 24.95
N SER A 340 -21.11 8.56 23.74
CA SER A 340 -20.89 7.13 23.45
C SER A 340 -19.52 6.59 23.89
N GLY A 341 -18.54 7.48 24.10
CA GLY A 341 -17.14 7.10 24.33
C GLY A 341 -16.36 6.74 23.04
N ILE A 342 -17.02 6.77 21.87
CA ILE A 342 -16.39 6.45 20.57
C ILE A 342 -15.60 7.66 20.07
N SER A 343 -14.40 7.42 19.60
CA SER A 343 -13.51 8.45 19.04
C SER A 343 -13.51 8.46 17.51
N VAL A 344 -13.26 9.66 16.94
CA VAL A 344 -13.07 9.84 15.50
C VAL A 344 -11.61 10.20 15.26
N SER A 345 -10.92 9.51 14.34
CA SER A 345 -9.53 9.76 13.97
C SER A 345 -9.34 10.09 12.50
N LEU A 346 -8.37 10.96 12.21
CA LEU A 346 -7.93 11.36 10.87
C LEU A 346 -6.44 11.08 10.76
N PRO A 347 -6.03 9.94 10.17
CA PRO A 347 -4.61 9.56 10.14
C PRO A 347 -3.78 10.39 9.15
N SER A 348 -4.36 10.95 8.10
CA SER A 348 -3.67 11.65 7.03
C SER A 348 -3.97 13.14 7.04
N LEU A 349 -3.33 13.87 7.96
CA LEU A 349 -3.46 15.32 8.08
C LEU A 349 -2.31 16.02 7.34
N ARG A 350 -2.68 16.92 6.41
CA ARG A 350 -1.71 17.83 5.79
C ARG A 350 -1.54 19.08 6.65
N VAL A 351 -0.36 19.66 6.54
CA VAL A 351 0.03 20.87 7.27
C VAL A 351 -0.87 22.07 6.92
N ASP A 352 -1.17 22.24 5.63
CA ASP A 352 -1.90 23.38 5.08
C ASP A 352 -3.43 23.30 5.24
N ALA A 353 -3.97 22.16 5.69
CA ALA A 353 -5.40 21.92 5.80
C ALA A 353 -5.90 21.68 7.25
N PHE A 354 -5.02 21.83 8.25
CA PHE A 354 -5.37 21.66 9.66
C PHE A 354 -5.91 22.99 10.25
N SER A 355 -7.10 22.96 10.85
CA SER A 355 -7.70 24.11 11.55
C SER A 355 -7.94 23.80 13.03
N ILE A 356 -8.00 24.87 13.87
CA ILE A 356 -8.34 24.76 15.30
C ILE A 356 -9.70 24.09 15.50
N ASP A 357 -10.68 24.45 14.67
CA ASP A 357 -12.03 23.92 14.80
C ASP A 357 -12.05 22.43 14.47
N MET A 358 -11.33 21.99 13.45
CA MET A 358 -11.11 20.58 13.16
C MET A 358 -10.42 19.86 14.32
N ALA A 359 -9.37 20.48 14.88
CA ALA A 359 -8.67 19.95 16.05
C ALA A 359 -9.59 19.78 17.28
N ARG A 360 -10.52 20.72 17.50
CA ARG A 360 -11.52 20.65 18.58
C ARG A 360 -12.54 19.54 18.33
N LEU A 361 -13.04 19.41 17.10
CA LEU A 361 -14.00 18.36 16.72
C LEU A 361 -13.40 16.95 16.94
N ILE A 362 -12.15 16.73 16.52
CA ILE A 362 -11.44 15.46 16.72
C ILE A 362 -11.16 15.20 18.22
N SER A 363 -10.90 16.26 19.02
CA SER A 363 -10.50 16.15 20.43
C SER A 363 -11.66 15.92 21.39
N GLY A 364 -12.91 16.07 20.95
CA GLY A 364 -14.09 16.12 21.84
C GLY A 364 -14.40 14.82 22.57
N GLY A 365 -13.81 13.70 22.22
CA GLY A 365 -14.17 12.38 22.77
C GLY A 365 -13.04 11.55 23.38
N GLY A 366 -11.78 11.96 23.36
CA GLY A 366 -10.74 10.98 23.73
C GLY A 366 -9.38 11.52 24.14
N ARG A 367 -8.47 10.56 24.45
CA ARG A 367 -7.07 10.79 24.77
C ARG A 367 -6.34 11.36 23.55
N LYS A 368 -5.74 12.57 23.67
CA LYS A 368 -4.96 13.18 22.60
C LYS A 368 -3.74 12.33 22.27
N THR A 369 -3.75 11.69 21.11
CA THR A 369 -2.58 11.03 20.51
C THR A 369 -1.67 12.10 19.89
N GLY A 370 -0.43 11.73 19.49
CA GLY A 370 0.46 12.65 18.79
C GLY A 370 -0.08 13.02 17.40
N LEU A 371 0.23 14.22 16.93
CA LEU A 371 -0.01 14.62 15.54
C LEU A 371 1.21 14.32 14.68
N THR A 372 0.95 13.95 13.43
CA THR A 372 1.99 13.66 12.45
C THR A 372 1.87 14.60 11.27
N PHE A 373 3.00 15.24 10.91
CA PHE A 373 3.11 16.11 9.75
C PHE A 373 4.30 15.68 8.89
N ALA A 374 4.17 15.83 7.59
CA ALA A 374 5.17 15.41 6.61
C ALA A 374 5.61 16.60 5.73
N PRO A 375 6.51 17.48 6.21
CA PRO A 375 7.11 18.51 5.38
C PRO A 375 8.02 17.93 4.29
N GLU A 376 8.54 16.73 4.46
CA GLU A 376 9.40 15.92 3.59
C GLU A 376 10.81 16.49 3.40
N ALA A 377 10.99 17.81 3.32
CA ALA A 377 12.30 18.46 3.16
C ALA A 377 12.47 19.64 4.12
N GLY A 378 13.75 19.93 4.48
CA GLY A 378 14.09 20.98 5.42
C GLY A 378 13.99 22.39 4.84
N SER A 379 14.46 22.58 3.60
CA SER A 379 14.48 23.88 2.91
C SER A 379 13.22 24.07 2.06
N GLN A 380 12.82 25.35 1.84
CA GLN A 380 11.72 25.67 0.91
C GLN A 380 12.09 25.25 -0.50
N ARG A 381 13.33 25.55 -0.94
CA ARG A 381 13.83 25.13 -2.25
C ARG A 381 13.59 23.65 -2.51
N LEU A 382 13.97 22.78 -1.58
CA LEU A 382 13.83 21.34 -1.80
C LEU A 382 12.38 20.89 -1.70
N ARG A 383 11.52 21.56 -0.92
CA ARG A 383 10.05 21.33 -0.94
C ARG A 383 9.47 21.68 -2.31
N ASP A 384 9.99 22.74 -2.97
CA ASP A 384 9.57 23.13 -4.32
C ASP A 384 10.06 22.12 -5.39
N VAL A 385 11.29 21.61 -5.26
CA VAL A 385 11.83 20.52 -6.10
C VAL A 385 10.90 19.30 -6.07
N ILE A 386 10.43 18.89 -4.91
CA ILE A 386 9.54 17.72 -4.78
C ILE A 386 8.06 18.05 -4.98
N ASN A 387 7.73 19.30 -5.27
CA ASN A 387 6.35 19.81 -5.40
C ASN A 387 5.47 19.49 -4.18
N LYS A 388 6.00 19.71 -2.96
CA LYS A 388 5.25 19.43 -1.73
C LYS A 388 4.15 20.45 -1.47
N ASN A 389 4.29 21.66 -1.99
CA ASN A 389 3.33 22.77 -1.85
C ASN A 389 2.97 23.07 -0.38
N VAL A 390 3.97 23.07 0.50
CA VAL A 390 3.84 23.42 1.93
C VAL A 390 4.94 24.39 2.27
N THR A 391 4.60 25.54 2.87
CA THR A 391 5.59 26.50 3.34
C THR A 391 5.99 26.26 4.79
N GLU A 392 7.12 26.84 5.20
CA GLU A 392 7.55 26.77 6.59
C GLU A 392 6.58 27.50 7.51
N GLU A 393 6.08 28.66 7.08
CA GLU A 393 5.13 29.47 7.84
C GLU A 393 3.84 28.69 8.11
N GLN A 394 3.34 27.95 7.11
CA GLN A 394 2.17 27.08 7.28
C GLN A 394 2.44 25.98 8.32
N LEU A 395 3.62 25.33 8.24
CA LEU A 395 3.98 24.30 9.23
C LEU A 395 4.04 24.90 10.66
N LEU A 396 4.73 26.03 10.84
CA LEU A 396 4.89 26.66 12.14
C LEU A 396 3.55 27.13 12.71
N ALA A 397 2.69 27.73 11.89
CA ALA A 397 1.32 28.12 12.28
C ALA A 397 0.48 26.90 12.71
N THR A 398 0.53 25.82 11.94
CA THR A 398 -0.21 24.58 12.24
C THR A 398 0.23 23.93 13.54
N VAL A 399 1.55 23.82 13.79
CA VAL A 399 2.05 23.24 15.05
C VAL A 399 1.79 24.16 16.24
N GLU A 400 1.81 25.47 16.06
CA GLU A 400 1.44 26.45 17.08
C GLU A 400 -0.01 26.24 17.53
N GLU A 401 -0.93 26.16 16.58
CA GLU A 401 -2.35 25.89 16.84
C GLU A 401 -2.58 24.54 17.54
N ALA A 402 -1.87 23.50 17.10
CA ALA A 402 -1.93 22.20 17.74
C ALA A 402 -1.48 22.27 19.22
N PHE A 403 -0.38 22.96 19.52
CA PHE A 403 0.11 23.12 20.89
C PHE A 403 -0.82 23.98 21.76
N LYS A 404 -1.39 25.06 21.22
CA LYS A 404 -2.42 25.86 21.91
C LYS A 404 -3.68 25.05 22.21
N ALA A 405 -4.06 24.16 21.31
CA ALA A 405 -5.18 23.24 21.52
C ALA A 405 -4.87 22.09 22.50
N GLY A 406 -3.62 22.02 23.03
CA GLY A 406 -3.23 21.11 24.11
C GLY A 406 -2.56 19.82 23.67
N TRP A 407 -2.20 19.65 22.39
CA TRP A 407 -1.23 18.63 22.00
C TRP A 407 0.13 18.95 22.58
N HIS A 408 0.95 17.94 22.82
CA HIS A 408 2.31 18.08 23.34
C HIS A 408 3.27 17.07 22.69
N ARG A 409 2.79 16.31 21.70
CA ARG A 409 3.58 15.38 20.90
C ARG A 409 3.33 15.63 19.43
N VAL A 410 4.41 15.85 18.67
CA VAL A 410 4.36 16.02 17.22
C VAL A 410 5.42 15.12 16.60
N LYS A 411 5.07 14.42 15.53
CA LYS A 411 5.99 13.64 14.70
C LYS A 411 6.13 14.31 13.34
N LEU A 412 7.38 14.50 12.90
CA LEU A 412 7.72 15.09 11.61
C LEU A 412 8.39 14.03 10.73
N TYR A 413 7.90 13.90 9.50
CA TYR A 413 8.51 13.03 8.49
C TYR A 413 9.31 13.85 7.49
N PHE A 414 10.53 13.35 7.19
CA PHE A 414 11.43 13.90 6.19
C PHE A 414 12.00 12.79 5.32
N MET A 415 12.52 13.18 4.15
CA MET A 415 13.29 12.33 3.25
C MET A 415 14.67 12.92 3.01
N ILE A 416 15.66 12.05 2.77
CA ILE A 416 17.00 12.37 2.27
C ILE A 416 17.28 11.58 1.00
N GLY A 417 18.26 12.04 0.21
CA GLY A 417 18.56 11.42 -1.09
C GLY A 417 17.68 11.96 -2.22
N LEU A 418 17.04 13.12 -2.03
CA LEU A 418 16.21 13.76 -3.03
C LEU A 418 17.05 14.32 -4.19
N PRO A 419 16.52 14.38 -5.42
CA PRO A 419 17.19 15.05 -6.54
C PRO A 419 17.57 16.50 -6.19
N THR A 420 18.76 16.94 -6.59
CA THR A 420 19.34 18.27 -6.31
C THR A 420 19.64 18.61 -4.84
N GLU A 421 19.46 17.64 -3.91
CA GLU A 421 19.66 17.85 -2.48
C GLU A 421 21.12 18.19 -2.14
N THR A 422 21.31 19.25 -1.35
CA THR A 422 22.61 19.66 -0.83
C THR A 422 22.73 19.42 0.69
N ASP A 423 23.93 19.57 1.24
CA ASP A 423 24.15 19.42 2.69
C ASP A 423 23.44 20.55 3.48
N GLU A 424 23.27 21.72 2.86
CA GLU A 424 22.50 22.84 3.43
C GLU A 424 21.02 22.49 3.55
N ASP A 425 20.45 21.79 2.56
CA ASP A 425 19.06 21.33 2.60
C ASP A 425 18.84 20.32 3.74
N ILE A 426 19.80 19.41 3.94
CA ILE A 426 19.77 18.43 5.03
C ILE A 426 19.89 19.14 6.38
N ALA A 427 20.84 20.07 6.51
CA ALA A 427 21.02 20.86 7.74
C ALA A 427 19.78 21.71 8.04
N ALA A 428 19.05 22.18 7.03
CA ALA A 428 17.80 22.91 7.18
C ALA A 428 16.69 22.08 7.87
N ILE A 429 16.73 20.74 7.82
CA ILE A 429 15.83 19.88 8.59
C ILE A 429 16.02 20.15 10.10
N GLY A 430 17.28 20.14 10.56
CA GLY A 430 17.58 20.42 11.97
C GLY A 430 17.20 21.84 12.40
N GLN A 431 17.33 22.82 11.50
CA GLN A 431 16.90 24.21 11.74
C GLN A 431 15.38 24.32 11.85
N LEU A 432 14.62 23.67 10.94
CA LEU A 432 13.17 23.64 10.98
C LEU A 432 12.65 22.97 12.25
N VAL A 433 13.22 21.83 12.63
CA VAL A 433 12.90 21.11 13.89
C VAL A 433 13.17 21.99 15.11
N ARG A 434 14.22 22.79 15.11
CA ARG A 434 14.51 23.75 16.18
C ARG A 434 13.42 24.81 16.30
N ARG A 435 12.97 25.40 15.18
CA ARG A 435 11.86 26.37 15.17
C ARG A 435 10.56 25.75 15.69
N VAL A 436 10.24 24.53 15.26
CA VAL A 436 9.07 23.79 15.80
C VAL A 436 9.19 23.56 17.31
N LEU A 437 10.38 23.23 17.80
CA LEU A 437 10.64 23.06 19.24
C LEU A 437 10.48 24.36 20.01
N ASP A 438 10.90 25.49 19.46
CA ASP A 438 10.75 26.80 20.10
C ASP A 438 9.28 27.23 20.16
N VAL A 439 8.52 27.08 19.06
CA VAL A 439 7.05 27.28 19.05
C VAL A 439 6.37 26.39 20.09
N ALA A 440 6.80 25.13 20.23
CA ALA A 440 6.26 24.21 21.23
C ALA A 440 6.52 24.70 22.65
N ARG A 441 7.73 25.16 22.95
CA ARG A 441 8.11 25.67 24.30
C ARG A 441 7.31 26.90 24.70
N GLU A 442 6.95 27.75 23.75
CA GLU A 442 6.16 28.96 23.98
C GLU A 442 4.69 28.62 24.23
N ASN A 443 4.12 27.70 23.49
CA ASN A 443 2.66 27.47 23.41
C ASN A 443 2.16 26.27 24.23
N VAL A 444 3.02 25.28 24.58
CA VAL A 444 2.62 24.15 25.42
C VAL A 444 2.41 24.62 26.88
N ALA A 445 1.24 24.25 27.42
CA ALA A 445 0.90 24.57 28.80
C ALA A 445 2.00 24.11 29.78
N PRO A 446 2.36 24.91 30.80
CA PRO A 446 3.49 24.61 31.72
C PRO A 446 3.44 23.19 32.32
N ARG A 447 2.25 22.70 32.66
CA ARG A 447 2.04 21.36 33.23
C ARG A 447 2.36 20.21 32.23
N LEU A 448 2.38 20.49 30.95
CA LEU A 448 2.63 19.51 29.88
C LEU A 448 4.06 19.58 29.32
N ARG A 449 4.84 20.61 29.69
CA ARG A 449 6.21 20.81 29.17
C ARG A 449 7.15 19.64 29.44
N GLY A 450 6.95 18.94 30.55
CA GLY A 450 7.71 17.71 30.86
C GLY A 450 7.41 16.53 29.93
N ASN A 451 6.28 16.55 29.24
CA ASN A 451 5.82 15.53 28.30
C ASN A 451 5.99 15.95 26.83
N LEU A 452 6.55 17.16 26.60
CA LEU A 452 6.80 17.65 25.24
C LEU A 452 7.77 16.72 24.52
N ALA A 453 7.37 16.21 23.37
CA ALA A 453 8.19 15.36 22.53
C ALA A 453 7.99 15.69 21.05
N ILE A 454 9.09 15.94 20.35
CA ILE A 454 9.13 16.06 18.90
C ILE A 454 9.87 14.84 18.36
N GLY A 455 9.15 13.99 17.64
CA GLY A 455 9.72 12.87 16.89
C GLY A 455 10.09 13.30 15.49
N VAL A 456 11.28 12.97 15.03
CA VAL A 456 11.73 13.16 13.66
C VAL A 456 12.02 11.79 13.07
N SER A 457 11.32 11.44 12.00
CA SER A 457 11.53 10.18 11.26
C SER A 457 11.97 10.52 9.85
N VAL A 458 13.08 9.94 9.41
CA VAL A 458 13.70 10.23 8.12
C VAL A 458 13.77 8.96 7.30
N SER A 459 13.24 9.01 6.07
CA SER A 459 13.36 7.94 5.08
C SER A 459 14.37 8.31 4.00
N THR A 460 14.90 7.30 3.33
CA THR A 460 15.68 7.48 2.10
C THR A 460 14.73 7.46 0.91
N LEU A 461 14.97 8.32 -0.08
CA LEU A 461 14.22 8.27 -1.34
C LEU A 461 14.46 6.93 -2.04
N VAL A 462 13.39 6.24 -2.34
CA VAL A 462 13.38 5.12 -3.29
C VAL A 462 12.59 5.57 -4.52
N PRO A 463 13.22 5.77 -5.68
CA PRO A 463 12.52 6.16 -6.89
C PRO A 463 11.55 5.06 -7.33
N LYS A 464 10.25 5.36 -7.34
CA LYS A 464 9.18 4.40 -7.67
C LYS A 464 8.73 4.54 -9.13
N SER A 465 8.21 3.43 -9.69
CA SER A 465 7.59 3.41 -11.01
C SER A 465 6.44 4.41 -11.12
N HIS A 466 6.18 4.91 -12.32
CA HIS A 466 5.12 5.86 -12.65
C HIS A 466 5.17 7.19 -11.88
N THR A 467 6.34 7.58 -11.39
CA THR A 467 6.56 8.90 -10.75
C THR A 467 7.47 9.77 -11.62
N PRO A 468 7.43 11.10 -11.48
CA PRO A 468 8.43 11.98 -12.08
C PRO A 468 9.88 11.59 -11.78
N PHE A 469 10.12 11.00 -10.60
CA PHE A 469 11.46 10.57 -10.18
C PHE A 469 11.84 9.13 -10.58
N GLN A 470 11.04 8.44 -11.37
CA GLN A 470 11.33 7.06 -11.81
C GLN A 470 12.64 6.91 -12.61
N TRP A 471 13.17 7.99 -13.17
CA TRP A 471 14.45 8.01 -13.89
C TRP A 471 15.64 8.35 -12.99
N GLU A 472 15.39 8.85 -11.76
CA GLU A 472 16.46 9.25 -10.84
C GLU A 472 17.14 8.03 -10.22
N ALA A 473 18.42 8.21 -9.82
CA ALA A 473 19.16 7.22 -9.07
C ALA A 473 18.76 7.25 -7.59
N GLN A 474 18.76 6.12 -6.94
CA GLN A 474 18.80 6.06 -5.47
C GLN A 474 20.22 6.40 -4.99
N SER A 475 20.38 7.15 -3.91
CA SER A 475 21.69 7.43 -3.31
C SER A 475 22.36 6.14 -2.84
N THR A 476 23.69 6.08 -2.95
CA THR A 476 24.48 4.95 -2.44
C THR A 476 24.49 4.91 -0.91
N ASP A 477 24.87 3.78 -0.33
CA ASP A 477 24.97 3.63 1.12
C ASP A 477 25.97 4.64 1.75
N GLU A 478 27.12 4.87 1.07
CA GLU A 478 28.09 5.86 1.52
C GLU A 478 27.50 7.28 1.54
N GLU A 479 26.76 7.65 0.49
CA GLU A 479 26.09 8.95 0.42
C GLU A 479 25.03 9.08 1.51
N ILE A 480 24.23 8.05 1.76
CA ILE A 480 23.20 8.05 2.80
C ILE A 480 23.84 8.18 4.18
N LYS A 481 24.88 7.43 4.49
CA LYS A 481 25.60 7.52 5.77
C LYS A 481 26.19 8.91 5.99
N ARG A 482 26.77 9.52 4.95
CA ARG A 482 27.28 10.90 4.99
C ARG A 482 26.14 11.90 5.26
N LYS A 483 25.03 11.79 4.57
CA LYS A 483 23.84 12.64 4.76
C LYS A 483 23.23 12.48 6.16
N GLN A 484 23.16 11.27 6.67
CA GLN A 484 22.71 10.99 8.04
C GLN A 484 23.64 11.65 9.09
N GLN A 485 24.94 11.75 8.81
CA GLN A 485 25.87 12.44 9.70
C GLN A 485 25.60 13.96 9.71
N VAL A 486 25.44 14.60 8.55
CA VAL A 486 25.08 16.03 8.44
C VAL A 486 23.78 16.30 9.20
N LEU A 487 22.78 15.44 9.02
CA LEU A 487 21.50 15.53 9.72
C LEU A 487 21.67 15.44 11.23
N ARG A 488 22.43 14.45 11.73
CA ARG A 488 22.70 14.26 13.17
C ARG A 488 23.36 15.49 13.78
N ASP A 489 24.34 16.08 13.08
CA ASP A 489 25.09 17.24 13.55
C ASP A 489 24.23 18.52 13.61
N SER A 490 23.20 18.62 12.76
CA SER A 490 22.28 19.75 12.71
C SER A 490 21.15 19.69 13.75
N MET A 491 20.84 18.48 14.28
CA MET A 491 19.69 18.28 15.18
C MET A 491 19.82 18.90 16.56
N PRO A 492 18.71 19.40 17.17
CA PRO A 492 18.71 19.80 18.58
C PRO A 492 19.01 18.60 19.48
N ARG A 493 19.92 18.79 20.44
CA ARG A 493 20.37 17.73 21.36
C ARG A 493 19.34 17.33 22.43
N LYS A 494 18.31 18.15 22.69
CA LYS A 494 17.30 17.92 23.74
C LYS A 494 15.89 18.20 23.22
N GLY A 495 14.95 17.38 23.65
CA GLY A 495 13.52 17.55 23.32
C GLY A 495 13.12 16.99 21.95
N VAL A 496 14.04 16.32 21.24
CA VAL A 496 13.82 15.72 19.92
C VAL A 496 14.33 14.27 19.95
N SER A 497 13.56 13.36 19.39
CA SER A 497 13.99 12.00 19.07
C SER A 497 14.15 11.88 17.55
N LEU A 498 15.31 11.40 17.11
CA LEU A 498 15.62 11.18 15.69
C LEU A 498 15.68 9.69 15.40
N SER A 499 14.98 9.26 14.37
CA SER A 499 15.02 7.91 13.81
C SER A 499 15.10 7.97 12.28
N TRP A 500 15.69 6.98 11.65
CA TRP A 500 15.70 6.82 10.20
C TRP A 500 15.51 5.37 9.81
N HIS A 501 15.13 5.16 8.54
CA HIS A 501 15.05 3.83 7.97
C HIS A 501 16.46 3.26 7.73
N ASP A 502 16.59 1.96 7.85
CA ASP A 502 17.82 1.25 7.56
C ASP A 502 18.19 1.43 6.08
N SER A 503 19.47 1.71 5.81
CA SER A 503 19.97 1.93 4.43
C SER A 503 19.95 0.66 3.61
N ASP A 504 20.24 -0.49 4.23
CA ASP A 504 20.27 -1.79 3.56
C ASP A 504 18.86 -2.21 3.11
N VAL A 505 17.87 -2.00 3.98
CA VAL A 505 16.44 -2.21 3.66
C VAL A 505 16.01 -1.30 2.51
N SER A 506 16.38 -0.01 2.57
CA SER A 506 16.05 0.95 1.52
C SER A 506 16.74 0.65 0.20
N PHE A 507 17.99 0.15 0.24
CA PHE A 507 18.72 -0.28 -0.96
C PHE A 507 18.00 -1.45 -1.64
N LEU A 508 17.69 -2.50 -0.88
CA LEU A 508 16.99 -3.67 -1.42
C LEU A 508 15.60 -3.29 -1.99
N GLU A 509 14.86 -2.44 -1.28
CA GLU A 509 13.60 -1.90 -1.80
C GLU A 509 13.80 -1.22 -3.15
N GLY A 510 14.87 -0.42 -3.31
CA GLY A 510 15.22 0.24 -4.57
C GLY A 510 15.56 -0.73 -5.69
N VAL A 511 16.28 -1.81 -5.40
CA VAL A 511 16.57 -2.86 -6.38
C VAL A 511 15.29 -3.53 -6.87
N ILE A 512 14.41 -3.94 -5.96
CA ILE A 512 13.18 -4.64 -6.33
C ILE A 512 12.20 -3.68 -7.03
N ALA A 513 11.98 -2.47 -6.49
CA ALA A 513 11.03 -1.51 -7.07
C ALA A 513 11.40 -1.05 -8.49
N ARG A 514 12.70 -1.09 -8.83
CA ARG A 514 13.23 -0.62 -10.11
C ARG A 514 13.66 -1.76 -11.04
N GLY A 515 13.63 -2.99 -10.56
CA GLY A 515 14.08 -4.18 -11.26
C GLY A 515 13.15 -4.64 -12.37
N ASP A 516 13.59 -5.64 -13.09
CA ASP A 516 12.87 -6.30 -14.17
C ASP A 516 12.72 -7.81 -13.91
N ARG A 517 12.23 -8.56 -14.89
CA ARG A 517 11.91 -9.99 -14.78
C ARG A 517 13.08 -10.87 -14.35
N ARG A 518 14.33 -10.46 -14.59
CA ARG A 518 15.53 -11.18 -14.12
C ARG A 518 15.60 -11.30 -12.60
N LEU A 519 14.90 -10.44 -11.87
CA LEU A 519 14.82 -10.55 -10.41
C LEU A 519 14.05 -11.78 -9.92
N SER A 520 13.24 -12.43 -10.75
CA SER A 520 12.52 -13.66 -10.35
C SER A 520 13.51 -14.75 -9.87
N ALA A 521 14.60 -14.99 -10.61
CA ALA A 521 15.62 -15.95 -10.22
C ALA A 521 16.33 -15.55 -8.90
N ILE A 522 16.57 -14.26 -8.71
CA ILE A 522 17.21 -13.73 -7.50
C ILE A 522 16.30 -13.88 -6.29
N LEU A 523 15.00 -13.60 -6.44
CA LEU A 523 13.99 -13.81 -5.41
C LEU A 523 13.93 -15.28 -4.97
N GLU A 524 13.97 -16.20 -5.94
CA GLU A 524 14.03 -17.64 -5.68
C GLU A 524 15.29 -18.03 -4.88
N HIS A 525 16.46 -17.57 -5.30
CA HIS A 525 17.71 -17.83 -4.56
C HIS A 525 17.71 -17.20 -3.17
N ALA A 526 17.24 -15.96 -3.03
CA ALA A 526 17.15 -15.31 -1.72
C ALA A 526 16.20 -16.06 -0.78
N TRP A 527 15.06 -16.54 -1.28
CA TRP A 527 14.15 -17.37 -0.52
C TRP A 527 14.78 -18.71 -0.11
N GLN A 528 15.50 -19.39 -1.02
CA GLN A 528 16.25 -20.62 -0.73
C GLN A 528 17.32 -20.38 0.34
N ASN A 529 17.96 -19.21 0.36
CA ASN A 529 18.89 -18.78 1.41
C ASN A 529 18.19 -18.41 2.74
N GLY A 530 16.84 -18.52 2.80
CA GLY A 530 16.05 -18.31 4.00
C GLY A 530 15.50 -16.89 4.18
N SER A 531 15.51 -16.03 3.14
CA SER A 531 14.82 -14.74 3.15
C SER A 531 13.33 -14.95 3.21
N ARG A 532 12.73 -14.50 4.31
CA ARG A 532 11.29 -14.52 4.59
C ARG A 532 10.98 -13.36 5.50
N TYR A 533 9.83 -12.72 5.30
CA TYR A 533 9.45 -11.58 6.12
C TYR A 533 10.48 -10.44 6.10
N ASP A 534 11.11 -10.16 4.95
CA ASP A 534 12.16 -9.13 4.84
C ASP A 534 11.68 -7.71 5.19
N ALA A 535 10.35 -7.50 5.26
CA ALA A 535 9.76 -6.28 5.80
C ALA A 535 9.85 -6.15 7.33
N TRP A 536 10.27 -7.20 8.05
CA TRP A 536 10.44 -7.23 9.50
C TRP A 536 11.93 -7.14 9.84
N SER A 537 12.32 -6.11 10.59
CA SER A 537 13.73 -5.83 10.88
C SER A 537 14.48 -6.98 11.56
N GLU A 538 13.77 -7.80 12.37
CA GLU A 538 14.33 -8.97 13.04
C GLU A 538 14.53 -10.18 12.11
N GLN A 539 13.93 -10.17 10.91
CA GLN A 539 14.04 -11.25 9.93
C GLN A 539 14.93 -10.86 8.74
N PHE A 540 15.09 -9.56 8.51
CA PHE A 540 15.88 -9.05 7.40
C PHE A 540 17.38 -9.37 7.57
N VAL A 541 17.97 -10.02 6.58
CA VAL A 541 19.41 -10.33 6.53
C VAL A 541 19.93 -10.03 5.13
N LEU A 542 20.60 -8.88 4.95
CA LEU A 542 21.11 -8.43 3.65
C LEU A 542 22.01 -9.47 2.98
N GLN A 543 22.83 -10.21 3.75
CA GLN A 543 23.78 -11.19 3.18
C GLN A 543 23.08 -12.26 2.33
N ARG A 544 21.87 -12.70 2.68
CA ARG A 544 21.09 -13.67 1.89
C ARG A 544 20.83 -13.17 0.48
N TRP A 545 20.60 -11.87 0.34
CA TRP A 545 20.37 -11.20 -0.94
C TRP A 545 21.66 -10.96 -1.70
N LEU A 546 22.75 -10.58 -1.02
CA LEU A 546 24.05 -10.43 -1.66
C LEU A 546 24.53 -11.76 -2.26
N ASP A 547 24.37 -12.86 -1.54
CA ASP A 547 24.66 -14.20 -2.03
C ASP A 547 23.79 -14.58 -3.25
N ALA A 548 22.52 -14.17 -3.25
CA ALA A 548 21.61 -14.41 -4.38
C ALA A 548 21.98 -13.57 -5.62
N PHE A 549 22.39 -12.30 -5.44
CA PHE A 549 22.91 -11.47 -6.53
C PHE A 549 24.17 -12.06 -7.15
N GLU A 550 25.12 -12.51 -6.32
CA GLU A 550 26.36 -13.16 -6.78
C GLU A 550 26.05 -14.47 -7.54
N ALA A 551 25.15 -15.30 -7.00
CA ALA A 551 24.76 -16.56 -7.64
C ALA A 551 24.13 -16.37 -9.02
N CYS A 552 23.45 -15.24 -9.25
CA CYS A 552 22.79 -14.89 -10.51
C CYS A 552 23.64 -13.98 -11.43
N ASP A 553 24.89 -13.68 -11.09
CA ASP A 553 25.75 -12.73 -11.80
C ASP A 553 25.04 -11.38 -12.07
N PHE A 554 24.39 -10.84 -11.05
CA PHE A 554 23.55 -9.64 -11.14
C PHE A 554 24.12 -8.49 -10.29
N ASP A 555 24.37 -7.35 -10.92
CA ASP A 555 24.78 -6.13 -10.21
C ASP A 555 23.56 -5.30 -9.76
N PRO A 556 23.19 -5.34 -8.47
CA PRO A 556 22.05 -4.57 -7.96
C PRO A 556 22.25 -3.05 -8.06
N ALA A 557 23.49 -2.56 -8.05
CA ALA A 557 23.79 -1.13 -8.15
C ALA A 557 23.41 -0.56 -9.53
N CYS A 558 23.53 -1.36 -10.60
CA CYS A 558 23.08 -0.98 -11.94
C CYS A 558 21.57 -0.73 -12.01
N VAL A 559 20.79 -1.27 -11.09
CA VAL A 559 19.35 -1.08 -11.00
C VAL A 559 18.99 0.07 -10.06
N ALA A 560 19.48 0.05 -8.83
CA ALA A 560 19.11 1.00 -7.79
C ALA A 560 19.82 2.36 -7.97
N ASN A 561 21.13 2.36 -8.17
CA ASN A 561 21.99 3.55 -8.07
C ASN A 561 22.28 4.24 -9.42
N ARG A 562 21.71 3.74 -10.52
CA ARG A 562 21.89 4.34 -11.85
C ARG A 562 20.76 5.31 -12.19
N LYS A 563 21.10 6.52 -12.61
CA LYS A 563 20.16 7.44 -13.27
C LYS A 563 19.86 6.93 -14.68
N ARG A 564 18.59 6.85 -15.04
CA ARG A 564 18.14 6.34 -16.33
C ARG A 564 17.89 7.47 -17.30
N PRO A 565 18.31 7.36 -18.58
CA PRO A 565 17.91 8.29 -19.63
C PRO A 565 16.39 8.30 -19.84
N TYR A 566 15.85 9.44 -20.27
CA TYR A 566 14.39 9.56 -20.50
C TYR A 566 13.87 8.73 -21.68
N ASP A 567 14.74 8.27 -22.56
CA ASP A 567 14.43 7.42 -23.72
C ASP A 567 14.65 5.92 -23.43
N GLU A 568 15.17 5.56 -22.26
CA GLU A 568 15.31 4.17 -21.85
C GLU A 568 13.93 3.53 -21.62
N LYS A 569 13.75 2.33 -22.18
CA LYS A 569 12.54 1.54 -21.91
C LYS A 569 12.59 0.97 -20.49
N LEU A 570 11.60 1.37 -19.67
CA LEU A 570 11.52 0.96 -18.28
C LEU A 570 10.78 -0.39 -18.13
N PRO A 571 11.04 -1.18 -17.08
CA PRO A 571 10.38 -2.47 -16.86
C PRO A 571 8.85 -2.41 -16.89
N TRP A 572 8.28 -1.30 -16.45
CA TRP A 572 6.83 -1.06 -16.39
C TRP A 572 6.26 -0.29 -17.58
N SER A 573 7.01 -0.13 -18.68
CA SER A 573 6.58 0.69 -19.84
C SER A 573 5.30 0.23 -20.51
N HIS A 574 4.95 -1.05 -20.37
CA HIS A 574 3.73 -1.66 -20.91
C HIS A 574 2.52 -1.55 -19.95
N ILE A 575 2.71 -1.02 -18.74
CA ILE A 575 1.65 -0.75 -17.76
C ILE A 575 1.33 0.74 -17.76
N SER A 576 0.05 1.11 -17.80
CA SER A 576 -0.38 2.51 -17.78
C SER A 576 -1.29 2.79 -16.60
N THR A 577 -0.91 3.82 -15.82
CA THR A 577 -1.76 4.38 -14.77
C THR A 577 -2.77 5.40 -15.29
N GLY A 578 -2.75 5.69 -16.59
CA GLY A 578 -3.49 6.80 -17.21
C GLY A 578 -2.75 8.15 -17.14
N VAL A 579 -1.69 8.27 -16.37
CA VAL A 579 -0.81 9.46 -16.39
C VAL A 579 0.19 9.33 -17.52
N SER A 580 0.23 10.33 -18.40
CA SER A 580 1.10 10.29 -19.58
C SER A 580 2.58 10.37 -19.20
N GLU A 581 3.41 9.63 -19.91
CA GLU A 581 4.88 9.68 -19.73
C GLU A 581 5.44 11.09 -20.02
N SER A 582 4.85 11.80 -20.99
CA SER A 582 5.23 13.19 -21.30
C SER A 582 5.02 14.13 -20.12
N TYR A 583 3.93 13.95 -19.36
CA TYR A 583 3.68 14.68 -18.12
C TYR A 583 4.73 14.35 -17.06
N LEU A 584 5.03 13.06 -16.85
CA LEU A 584 6.04 12.65 -15.86
C LEU A 584 7.42 13.23 -16.20
N LYS A 585 7.82 13.23 -17.48
CA LYS A 585 9.06 13.85 -17.96
C LYS A 585 9.06 15.37 -17.77
N ALA A 586 7.92 16.04 -18.03
CA ALA A 586 7.79 17.47 -17.79
C ALA A 586 7.93 17.82 -16.31
N GLU A 587 7.28 17.06 -15.43
CA GLU A 587 7.40 17.26 -13.98
C GLU A 587 8.80 16.95 -13.44
N ALA A 588 9.50 15.95 -14.01
CA ALA A 588 10.89 15.67 -13.67
C ALA A 588 11.79 16.87 -14.02
N ARG A 589 11.59 17.53 -15.18
CA ARG A 589 12.35 18.74 -15.57
C ARG A 589 12.04 19.91 -14.65
N LYS A 590 10.76 20.16 -14.35
CA LYS A 590 10.34 21.22 -13.41
C LYS A 590 10.98 21.06 -12.02
N ALA A 591 11.28 19.83 -11.59
CA ALA A 591 12.00 19.61 -10.33
C ALA A 591 13.37 20.29 -10.34
N TYR A 592 14.12 20.19 -11.45
CA TYR A 592 15.42 20.84 -11.60
C TYR A 592 15.33 22.36 -11.78
N GLU A 593 14.16 22.85 -12.19
CA GLU A 593 13.84 24.28 -12.32
C GLU A 593 13.22 24.87 -11.03
N GLU A 594 13.00 24.04 -10.00
CA GLU A 594 12.34 24.39 -8.73
C GLU A 594 10.91 24.95 -8.96
N ALA A 595 10.31 24.63 -10.12
CA ALA A 595 9.02 25.16 -10.52
C ALA A 595 7.86 24.34 -9.93
N LEU A 596 6.85 25.04 -9.40
CA LEU A 596 5.68 24.42 -8.81
C LEU A 596 4.64 24.01 -9.85
N THR A 597 3.89 22.98 -9.54
CA THR A 597 2.69 22.55 -10.25
C THR A 597 1.51 22.59 -9.29
N PRO A 598 0.41 23.28 -9.63
CA PRO A 598 -0.75 23.42 -8.75
C PRO A 598 -1.54 22.11 -8.62
N ASP A 599 -2.47 22.08 -7.65
CA ASP A 599 -3.40 20.98 -7.45
C ASP A 599 -4.63 21.15 -8.34
N CYS A 600 -4.82 20.23 -9.30
CA CYS A 600 -5.93 20.30 -10.23
C CYS A 600 -7.32 20.00 -9.62
N SER A 601 -7.43 19.62 -8.35
CA SER A 601 -8.73 19.57 -7.65
C SER A 601 -9.25 20.95 -7.27
N PHE A 602 -8.36 21.94 -7.14
CA PHE A 602 -8.71 23.30 -6.69
C PHE A 602 -8.30 24.38 -7.69
N ASP A 603 -7.45 24.04 -8.67
CA ASP A 603 -6.88 24.96 -9.65
C ASP A 603 -6.99 24.37 -11.08
N LEU A 604 -6.38 25.01 -12.06
CA LEU A 604 -6.40 24.60 -13.47
C LEU A 604 -5.87 23.17 -13.66
N CYS A 605 -6.42 22.49 -14.68
CA CYS A 605 -5.95 21.16 -15.07
C CYS A 605 -4.47 21.20 -15.45
N THR A 606 -3.69 20.29 -14.86
CA THR A 606 -2.23 20.18 -15.07
C THR A 606 -1.84 19.41 -16.33
N GLY A 607 -2.81 18.85 -17.07
CA GLY A 607 -2.55 18.15 -18.33
C GLY A 607 -1.91 16.77 -18.18
N CYS A 608 -2.12 16.08 -17.05
CA CYS A 608 -1.53 14.75 -16.83
C CYS A 608 -2.08 13.65 -17.75
N GLY A 609 -3.20 13.89 -18.44
CA GLY A 609 -3.82 12.97 -19.40
C GLY A 609 -4.78 11.95 -18.77
N MET A 610 -4.74 11.75 -17.45
CA MET A 610 -5.42 10.66 -16.75
C MET A 610 -6.94 10.66 -16.96
N CYS A 611 -7.60 11.81 -16.78
CA CYS A 611 -9.06 11.92 -16.91
C CYS A 611 -9.54 11.56 -18.33
N GLN A 612 -8.76 11.92 -19.34
CA GLN A 612 -9.08 11.63 -20.75
C GLN A 612 -8.80 10.17 -21.12
N GLN A 613 -7.68 9.60 -20.63
CA GLN A 613 -7.28 8.24 -21.00
C GLN A 613 -8.17 7.16 -20.37
N LEU A 614 -8.70 7.41 -19.17
CA LEU A 614 -9.50 6.43 -18.43
C LEU A 614 -10.97 6.85 -18.26
N ASP A 615 -11.40 7.91 -18.93
CA ASP A 615 -12.77 8.46 -18.84
C ASP A 615 -13.25 8.59 -17.39
N CYS A 616 -12.41 9.19 -16.54
CA CYS A 616 -12.67 9.34 -15.12
C CYS A 616 -12.41 10.76 -14.65
N ASP A 617 -13.45 11.42 -14.13
CA ASP A 617 -13.40 12.81 -13.69
C ASP A 617 -13.01 12.94 -12.21
N ILE A 618 -12.62 14.16 -11.83
CA ILE A 618 -12.53 14.55 -10.42
C ILE A 618 -13.95 14.67 -9.87
N ILE A 619 -14.22 13.98 -8.74
CA ILE A 619 -15.52 14.04 -8.05
C ILE A 619 -15.29 14.63 -6.66
N LEU A 620 -15.94 15.78 -6.38
CA LEU A 620 -15.89 16.47 -5.10
C LEU A 620 -17.30 16.56 -4.51
N GLY A 621 -17.47 16.09 -3.27
CA GLY A 621 -18.78 16.08 -2.61
C GLY A 621 -19.88 15.32 -3.34
N GLY A 622 -19.51 14.39 -4.23
CA GLY A 622 -20.44 13.63 -5.08
C GLY A 622 -20.75 14.26 -6.44
N GLU A 623 -20.17 15.42 -6.74
CA GLU A 623 -20.36 16.12 -8.02
C GLU A 623 -19.08 16.12 -8.86
N LYS A 624 -19.25 15.98 -10.18
CA LYS A 624 -18.13 16.15 -11.10
C LYS A 624 -17.64 17.58 -11.08
N ARG A 625 -16.34 17.77 -10.99
CA ARG A 625 -15.74 19.08 -11.17
C ARG A 625 -15.89 19.52 -12.61
N ALA A 626 -16.44 20.73 -12.83
CA ALA A 626 -16.58 21.34 -14.15
C ALA A 626 -15.23 21.70 -14.79
#